data_3c666be048362541bbb2a23011cbf1e4
#
_entry.id   3c666be048362541bbb2a23011cbf1e4
#
_cell.length_a   1.000
_cell.length_b   1.000
_cell.length_c   1.000
_cell.angle_alpha   90.00
_cell.angle_beta   90.00
_cell.angle_gamma   90.00
#
_symmetry.space_group_name_H-M   'P 1'
#
loop_
_entity.id
_entity.type
_entity.pdbx_description
1 polymer ?
#
loop_
_entity_poly.entity_id
_entity_poly.type
_entity_poly.pdbx_seq_one_letter_code
_entity_poly.pdbx_strand_id
1 'polypeptide(L)'
;MLIGGMPQAIETYLEQNNLQTVDDTKREIIDLYEEDFTKIDSSGLAGDIYDSIPASLSGNASRHVLSNAREGVRSEQVRELLPDMLNSYTVNIAYHANDPGVGMSLDKDAGRYKLFTSDVGLFVTLIFKDKKYTENEIYNKLLSDKLQKTWIMYLKTLLLRCL
;
A
#
# COMPACT_ATOMS: atom_id res chain seq x y z
N MET A 1 0.43 6.42 14.59
CA MET A 1 0.06 6.39 13.16
C MET A 1 1.20 5.92 12.25
N LEU A 2 2.43 6.41 12.37
CA LEU A 2 3.58 5.94 11.55
C LEU A 2 3.97 4.48 11.82
N ILE A 3 3.70 3.98 13.01
CA ILE A 3 3.96 2.59 13.40
C ILE A 3 3.00 1.64 12.67
N GLY A 4 1.77 2.08 12.41
CA GLY A 4 0.72 1.27 11.81
C GLY A 4 -0.09 0.49 12.84
N GLY A 5 -0.80 -0.55 12.39
CA GLY A 5 -1.63 -1.41 13.20
C GLY A 5 -1.12 -2.85 13.30
N MET A 6 0.10 -3.14 12.78
CA MET A 6 0.69 -4.47 12.89
C MET A 6 1.13 -4.74 14.33
N PRO A 7 0.66 -5.84 14.96
CA PRO A 7 0.98 -6.14 16.37
C PRO A 7 2.47 -6.16 16.65
N GLN A 8 3.26 -6.82 15.79
CA GLN A 8 4.71 -6.92 15.95
C GLN A 8 5.40 -5.54 15.93
N ALA A 9 4.97 -4.63 15.04
CA ALA A 9 5.52 -3.28 14.95
C ALA A 9 5.18 -2.44 16.20
N ILE A 10 3.98 -2.63 16.75
CA ILE A 10 3.54 -1.96 17.99
C ILE A 10 4.35 -2.50 19.17
N GLU A 11 4.51 -3.80 19.28
CA GLU A 11 5.24 -4.49 20.33
C GLU A 11 6.71 -4.05 20.33
N THR A 12 7.37 -4.06 19.17
CA THR A 12 8.74 -3.55 18.99
C THR A 12 8.88 -2.10 19.46
N TYR A 13 7.89 -1.24 19.14
CA TYR A 13 7.92 0.15 19.58
C TYR A 13 7.79 0.28 21.10
N LEU A 14 6.89 -0.47 21.71
CA LEU A 14 6.67 -0.44 23.17
C LEU A 14 7.90 -0.93 23.95
N GLU A 15 8.61 -1.91 23.42
CA GLU A 15 9.80 -2.47 24.06
C GLU A 15 11.04 -1.59 23.89
N GLN A 16 11.24 -1.05 22.68
CA GLN A 16 12.51 -0.42 22.32
C GLN A 16 12.43 1.09 22.17
N ASN A 17 11.24 1.66 22.04
CA ASN A 17 10.98 3.08 21.77
C ASN A 17 11.88 3.65 20.63
N ASN A 18 12.13 2.82 19.61
CA ASN A 18 13.01 3.12 18.50
C ASN A 18 12.29 2.92 17.17
N LEU A 19 12.11 3.99 16.40
CA LEU A 19 11.41 3.95 15.11
C LEU A 19 12.19 3.22 14.03
N GLN A 20 13.52 3.15 14.12
CA GLN A 20 14.33 2.40 13.18
C GLN A 20 14.07 0.90 13.32
N THR A 21 14.08 0.37 14.54
CA THR A 21 13.77 -1.04 14.78
C THR A 21 12.34 -1.40 14.35
N VAL A 22 11.41 -0.48 14.56
CA VAL A 22 10.03 -0.63 14.05
C VAL A 22 10.00 -0.71 12.52
N ASP A 23 10.82 0.10 11.82
CA ASP A 23 10.93 0.03 10.36
C ASP A 23 11.53 -1.30 9.90
N ASP A 24 12.56 -1.80 10.60
CA ASP A 24 13.16 -3.11 10.31
C ASP A 24 12.11 -4.23 10.45
N THR A 25 11.34 -4.24 11.54
CA THR A 25 10.23 -5.19 11.74
C THR A 25 9.18 -5.09 10.62
N LYS A 26 8.84 -3.88 10.18
CA LYS A 26 7.89 -3.71 9.07
C LYS A 26 8.45 -4.18 7.73
N ARG A 27 9.74 -4.07 7.49
CA ARG A 27 10.40 -4.64 6.32
C ARG A 27 10.34 -6.16 6.32
N GLU A 28 10.61 -6.79 7.44
CA GLU A 28 10.43 -8.25 7.59
C GLU A 28 9.00 -8.69 7.29
N ILE A 29 7.99 -7.92 7.72
CA ILE A 29 6.59 -8.20 7.39
C ILE A 29 6.32 -8.05 5.88
N ILE A 30 6.89 -7.04 5.22
CA ILE A 30 6.77 -6.87 3.77
C ILE A 30 7.44 -8.02 3.03
N ASP A 31 8.62 -8.46 3.45
CA ASP A 31 9.33 -9.60 2.87
C ASP A 31 8.48 -10.89 2.96
N LEU A 32 7.82 -11.11 4.12
CA LEU A 32 6.88 -12.24 4.27
C LEU A 32 5.67 -12.12 3.32
N TYR A 33 5.15 -10.92 3.11
CA TYR A 33 4.07 -10.71 2.12
C TYR A 33 4.54 -11.03 0.70
N GLU A 34 5.77 -10.67 0.34
CA GLU A 34 6.34 -10.99 -0.98
C GLU A 34 6.51 -12.50 -1.16
N GLU A 35 6.95 -13.23 -0.11
CA GLU A 35 6.98 -14.68 -0.14
C GLU A 35 5.59 -15.28 -0.34
N ASP A 36 4.56 -14.75 0.33
CA ASP A 36 3.19 -15.21 0.16
C ASP A 36 2.64 -14.87 -1.23
N PHE A 37 2.97 -13.72 -1.79
CA PHE A 37 2.62 -13.38 -3.17
C PHE A 37 3.23 -14.33 -4.19
N THR A 38 4.45 -14.85 -3.96
CA THR A 38 5.03 -15.85 -4.86
C THR A 38 4.29 -17.18 -4.86
N LYS A 39 3.57 -17.51 -3.78
CA LYS A 39 2.68 -18.68 -3.70
C LYS A 39 1.38 -18.46 -4.47
N ILE A 40 0.87 -17.22 -4.49
CA ILE A 40 -0.31 -16.83 -5.26
C ILE A 40 0.03 -16.77 -6.75
N ASP A 41 1.15 -16.16 -7.08
CA ASP A 41 1.60 -15.93 -8.45
C ASP A 41 3.11 -16.13 -8.61
N SER A 42 3.47 -17.24 -9.22
CA SER A 42 4.88 -17.58 -9.49
C SER A 42 5.57 -16.65 -10.51
N SER A 43 4.80 -15.81 -11.23
CA SER A 43 5.37 -14.80 -12.13
C SER A 43 5.93 -13.57 -11.40
N GLY A 44 5.60 -13.42 -10.11
CA GLY A 44 5.97 -12.29 -9.26
C GLY A 44 5.16 -11.01 -9.53
N LEU A 45 4.14 -11.06 -10.40
CA LEU A 45 3.33 -9.87 -10.73
C LEU A 45 2.54 -9.35 -9.53
N ALA A 46 2.09 -10.23 -8.64
CA ALA A 46 1.37 -9.85 -7.42
C ALA A 46 2.25 -8.96 -6.51
N GLY A 47 3.52 -9.30 -6.33
CA GLY A 47 4.51 -8.49 -5.62
C GLY A 47 4.74 -7.14 -6.30
N ASP A 48 4.95 -7.13 -7.62
CA ASP A 48 5.12 -5.89 -8.38
C ASP A 48 3.90 -4.96 -8.26
N ILE A 49 2.68 -5.51 -8.26
CA ILE A 49 1.45 -4.73 -8.06
C ILE A 49 1.46 -4.09 -6.68
N TYR A 50 1.79 -4.86 -5.64
CA TYR A 50 1.87 -4.36 -4.26
C TYR A 50 2.89 -3.23 -4.13
N ASP A 51 4.09 -3.41 -4.65
CA ASP A 51 5.17 -2.42 -4.63
C ASP A 51 4.85 -1.15 -5.41
N SER A 52 4.03 -1.26 -6.44
CA SER A 52 3.61 -0.11 -7.27
C SER A 52 2.55 0.78 -6.62
N ILE A 53 1.94 0.36 -5.50
CA ILE A 53 0.86 1.12 -4.85
C ILE A 53 1.27 2.56 -4.53
N PRO A 54 2.42 2.83 -3.88
CA PRO A 54 2.84 4.19 -3.59
C PRO A 54 3.00 5.05 -4.85
N ALA A 55 3.63 4.53 -5.89
CA ALA A 55 3.82 5.24 -7.15
C ALA A 55 2.48 5.57 -7.82
N SER A 56 1.54 4.62 -7.82
CA SER A 56 0.20 4.81 -8.39
C SER A 56 -0.65 5.82 -7.60
N LEU A 57 -0.43 5.94 -6.28
CA LEU A 57 -1.13 6.92 -5.43
C LEU A 57 -0.49 8.31 -5.48
N SER A 58 0.82 8.42 -5.78
CA SER A 58 1.53 9.71 -5.88
C SER A 58 1.10 10.54 -7.07
N GLY A 59 0.62 9.89 -8.13
CA GLY A 59 0.13 10.55 -9.34
C GLY A 59 -1.31 11.06 -9.21
N ASN A 60 -1.70 11.91 -10.13
CA ASN A 60 -3.09 12.40 -10.25
C ASN A 60 -3.98 11.45 -11.08
N ALA A 61 -3.52 10.23 -11.36
CA ALA A 61 -4.30 9.26 -12.11
C ALA A 61 -5.58 8.89 -11.35
N SER A 62 -6.68 8.82 -12.09
CA SER A 62 -7.99 8.42 -11.54
C SER A 62 -8.10 6.92 -11.27
N ARG A 63 -7.11 6.13 -11.68
CA ARG A 63 -7.05 4.69 -11.54
C ARG A 63 -5.64 4.22 -11.15
N HIS A 64 -5.51 2.96 -10.73
CA HIS A 64 -4.22 2.31 -10.56
C HIS A 64 -3.49 2.21 -11.91
N VAL A 65 -2.22 2.62 -11.94
CA VAL A 65 -1.41 2.66 -13.17
C VAL A 65 -0.60 1.37 -13.26
N LEU A 66 -1.04 0.44 -14.10
CA LEU A 66 -0.44 -0.90 -14.23
C LEU A 66 1.03 -0.87 -14.68
N SER A 67 1.42 0.10 -15.51
CA SER A 67 2.81 0.28 -15.94
C SER A 67 3.76 0.65 -14.79
N ASN A 68 3.22 1.09 -13.64
CA ASN A 68 4.06 1.30 -12.45
C ASN A 68 4.46 -0.02 -11.79
N ALA A 69 3.69 -1.10 -12.00
CA ALA A 69 4.03 -2.42 -11.50
C ALA A 69 5.06 -3.07 -12.46
N ARG A 70 4.68 -3.25 -13.70
CA ARG A 70 5.54 -3.85 -14.72
C ARG A 70 5.15 -3.36 -16.10
N GLU A 71 6.13 -3.08 -16.97
CA GLU A 71 5.87 -2.69 -18.35
C GLU A 71 5.22 -3.83 -19.14
N GLY A 72 4.20 -3.49 -19.95
CA GLY A 72 3.47 -4.45 -20.79
C GLY A 72 2.45 -5.33 -20.08
N VAL A 73 2.18 -5.11 -18.79
CA VAL A 73 1.14 -5.83 -18.04
C VAL A 73 -0.24 -5.53 -18.59
N ARG A 74 -1.02 -6.58 -18.85
CA ARG A 74 -2.41 -6.48 -19.28
C ARG A 74 -3.37 -6.42 -18.10
N SER A 75 -4.43 -5.66 -18.24
CA SER A 75 -5.45 -5.50 -17.20
C SER A 75 -6.13 -6.82 -16.80
N GLU A 76 -6.20 -7.79 -17.70
CA GLU A 76 -6.76 -9.11 -17.45
C GLU A 76 -5.91 -9.91 -16.44
N GLN A 77 -4.58 -9.91 -16.62
CA GLN A 77 -3.67 -10.59 -15.69
C GLN A 77 -3.80 -10.04 -14.26
N VAL A 78 -3.89 -8.72 -14.13
CA VAL A 78 -4.08 -8.09 -12.81
C VAL A 78 -5.45 -8.43 -12.24
N ARG A 79 -6.51 -8.46 -13.07
CA ARG A 79 -7.86 -8.80 -12.62
C ARG A 79 -7.96 -10.23 -12.07
N GLU A 80 -7.19 -11.16 -12.61
CA GLU A 80 -7.12 -12.54 -12.13
C GLU A 80 -6.46 -12.64 -10.74
N LEU A 81 -5.46 -11.81 -10.47
CA LEU A 81 -4.71 -11.81 -9.21
C LEU A 81 -5.41 -11.00 -8.09
N LEU A 82 -6.19 -9.98 -8.44
CA LEU A 82 -6.82 -9.10 -7.45
C LEU A 82 -7.65 -9.83 -6.39
N PRO A 83 -8.49 -10.85 -6.71
CA PRO A 83 -9.25 -11.56 -5.69
C PRO A 83 -8.37 -12.21 -4.63
N ASP A 84 -7.26 -12.81 -5.01
CA ASP A 84 -6.37 -13.49 -4.07
C ASP A 84 -5.62 -12.47 -3.20
N MET A 85 -5.16 -11.36 -3.78
CA MET A 85 -4.56 -10.25 -3.03
C MET A 85 -5.54 -9.61 -2.05
N LEU A 86 -6.81 -9.48 -2.40
CA LEU A 86 -7.85 -8.98 -1.51
C LEU A 86 -8.17 -9.97 -0.40
N ASN A 87 -8.25 -11.25 -0.72
CA ASN A 87 -8.53 -12.33 0.24
C ASN A 87 -7.38 -12.53 1.24
N SER A 88 -6.15 -12.16 0.87
CA SER A 88 -5.00 -12.16 1.80
C SER A 88 -5.03 -11.00 2.79
N TYR A 89 -5.97 -10.06 2.66
CA TYR A 89 -6.08 -8.85 3.48
C TYR A 89 -4.83 -7.95 3.45
N THR A 90 -3.96 -8.09 2.45
CA THR A 90 -2.76 -7.26 2.30
C THR A 90 -3.06 -5.94 1.61
N VAL A 91 -4.10 -5.91 0.77
CA VAL A 91 -4.53 -4.73 0.02
C VAL A 91 -6.02 -4.45 0.20
N ASN A 92 -6.38 -3.19 0.02
CA ASN A 92 -7.75 -2.72 -0.11
C ASN A 92 -7.96 -2.13 -1.50
N ILE A 93 -9.17 -2.22 -2.03
CA ILE A 93 -9.55 -1.68 -3.32
C ILE A 93 -10.67 -0.64 -3.20
N ALA A 94 -10.50 0.49 -3.88
CA ALA A 94 -11.57 1.46 -4.07
C ALA A 94 -11.91 1.55 -5.56
N TYR A 95 -13.15 1.27 -5.90
CA TYR A 95 -13.65 1.40 -7.26
C TYR A 95 -14.18 2.79 -7.54
N HIS A 96 -14.11 3.20 -8.80
CA HIS A 96 -14.75 4.42 -9.24
C HIS A 96 -16.27 4.17 -9.37
N ALA A 97 -17.07 5.10 -8.85
CA ALA A 97 -18.50 5.20 -9.10
C ALA A 97 -18.75 6.44 -9.96
N ASN A 98 -19.52 6.30 -11.05
CA ASN A 98 -19.80 7.43 -11.95
C ASN A 98 -20.87 8.35 -11.35
N ASP A 99 -21.85 7.79 -10.65
CA ASP A 99 -22.90 8.53 -9.95
C ASP A 99 -23.04 8.08 -8.49
N PRO A 100 -22.54 8.86 -7.52
CA PRO A 100 -22.69 8.53 -6.10
C PRO A 100 -24.14 8.65 -5.58
N GLY A 101 -25.06 9.23 -6.35
CA GLY A 101 -26.48 9.34 -6.01
C GLY A 101 -27.28 8.07 -6.26
N VAL A 102 -26.78 7.18 -7.08
CA VAL A 102 -27.31 5.83 -7.30
C VAL A 102 -26.47 4.89 -6.44
N GLY A 103 -27.04 3.89 -5.78
CA GLY A 103 -26.29 2.99 -4.90
C GLY A 103 -24.96 2.55 -5.51
N MET A 104 -23.84 2.80 -4.80
CA MET A 104 -22.46 2.65 -5.30
C MET A 104 -22.15 1.25 -5.88
N SER A 105 -22.88 0.22 -5.45
CA SER A 105 -22.76 -1.16 -5.97
C SER A 105 -23.32 -1.33 -7.38
N LEU A 106 -24.25 -0.46 -7.79
CA LEU A 106 -24.91 -0.53 -9.11
C LEU A 106 -24.12 0.20 -10.20
N ASP A 107 -23.32 1.19 -9.80
CA ASP A 107 -22.57 2.07 -10.73
C ASP A 107 -21.04 1.92 -10.61
N LYS A 108 -20.60 0.77 -10.14
CA LYS A 108 -19.19 0.43 -9.97
C LYS A 108 -18.52 0.18 -11.32
N ASP A 109 -17.52 0.99 -11.64
CA ASP A 109 -16.63 0.72 -12.77
C ASP A 109 -15.51 -0.23 -12.38
N ALA A 110 -15.61 -1.50 -12.74
CA ALA A 110 -14.62 -2.52 -12.46
C ALA A 110 -13.27 -2.31 -13.18
N GLY A 111 -13.21 -1.46 -14.21
CA GLY A 111 -11.98 -1.10 -14.93
C GLY A 111 -11.24 0.08 -14.32
N ARG A 112 -11.87 0.82 -13.40
CA ARG A 112 -11.30 2.01 -12.77
C ARG A 112 -11.29 1.86 -11.26
N TYR A 113 -10.14 1.49 -10.72
CA TYR A 113 -9.94 1.28 -9.29
C TYR A 113 -8.61 1.84 -8.83
N LYS A 114 -8.47 2.03 -7.53
CA LYS A 114 -7.19 2.29 -6.84
C LYS A 114 -6.95 1.21 -5.81
N LEU A 115 -5.68 0.86 -5.65
CA LEU A 115 -5.23 -0.05 -4.61
C LEU A 115 -4.59 0.73 -3.48
N PHE A 116 -4.74 0.22 -2.27
CA PHE A 116 -4.19 0.75 -1.03
C PHE A 116 -3.67 -0.41 -0.20
N THR A 117 -2.60 -0.20 0.52
CA THR A 117 -2.15 -1.18 1.51
C THR A 117 -3.14 -1.27 2.66
N SER A 118 -3.31 -2.43 3.25
CA SER A 118 -4.19 -2.62 4.40
C SER A 118 -3.66 -1.98 5.67
N ASP A 119 -2.34 -1.77 5.77
CA ASP A 119 -1.70 -1.11 6.90
C ASP A 119 -0.96 0.16 6.50
N VAL A 120 -1.18 1.24 7.26
CA VAL A 120 -0.60 2.55 6.98
C VAL A 120 0.88 2.61 7.36
N GLY A 121 1.29 1.86 8.39
CA GLY A 121 2.70 1.78 8.78
C GLY A 121 3.52 1.05 7.71
N LEU A 122 3.00 -0.04 7.17
CA LEU A 122 3.62 -0.75 6.04
C LEU A 122 3.67 0.13 4.78
N PHE A 123 2.63 0.95 4.54
CA PHE A 123 2.64 1.90 3.44
C PHE A 123 3.82 2.89 3.53
N VAL A 124 4.10 3.41 4.72
CA VAL A 124 5.25 4.32 4.93
C VAL A 124 6.56 3.62 4.62
N THR A 125 6.75 2.40 5.11
CA THR A 125 7.96 1.60 4.84
C THR A 125 8.07 1.29 3.34
N LEU A 126 6.97 0.96 2.68
CA LEU A 126 6.93 0.67 1.24
C LEU A 126 7.35 1.88 0.38
N ILE A 127 6.95 3.11 0.75
CA ILE A 127 7.41 4.33 0.06
C ILE A 127 8.94 4.46 0.06
N PHE A 128 9.59 4.00 1.12
CA PHE A 128 11.03 4.11 1.32
C PHE A 128 11.76 2.76 1.18
N LYS A 129 11.12 1.77 0.51
CA LYS A 129 11.65 0.42 0.36
C LYS A 129 13.05 0.39 -0.25
N ASP A 130 13.31 1.23 -1.25
CA ASP A 130 14.60 1.33 -1.94
C ASP A 130 15.72 1.90 -1.08
N LYS A 131 15.40 2.46 0.08
CA LYS A 131 16.41 2.98 1.02
C LYS A 131 16.74 1.91 2.04
N LYS A 132 18.04 1.61 2.17
CA LYS A 132 18.57 0.56 3.02
C LYS A 132 18.20 0.70 4.50
N TYR A 133 17.90 1.94 4.93
CA TYR A 133 17.40 2.28 6.26
C TYR A 133 16.51 3.51 6.12
N THR A 134 15.31 3.45 6.66
CA THR A 134 14.49 4.65 6.85
C THR A 134 15.05 5.32 8.10
N GLU A 135 16.00 6.24 7.92
CA GLU A 135 16.64 6.98 9.02
C GLU A 135 15.57 7.66 9.89
N ASN A 136 15.80 7.72 11.20
CA ASN A 136 14.96 8.47 12.13
C ASN A 136 14.64 9.90 11.61
N GLU A 137 15.53 10.46 10.80
CA GLU A 137 15.34 11.75 10.13
C GLU A 137 14.13 11.76 9.17
N ILE A 138 13.85 10.67 8.45
CA ILE A 138 12.68 10.57 7.56
C ILE A 138 11.39 10.56 8.39
N TYR A 139 11.36 9.78 9.48
CA TYR A 139 10.23 9.78 10.40
C TYR A 139 10.03 11.15 11.06
N ASN A 140 11.09 11.82 11.46
CA ASN A 140 11.03 13.18 12.00
C ASN A 140 10.54 14.20 10.96
N LYS A 141 10.93 14.05 9.69
CA LYS A 141 10.42 14.88 8.58
C LYS A 141 8.94 14.61 8.31
N LEU A 142 8.49 13.35 8.41
CA LEU A 142 7.08 12.97 8.31
C LEU A 142 6.27 13.58 9.46
N LEU A 143 6.78 13.53 10.69
CA LEU A 143 6.13 14.12 11.87
C LEU A 143 6.08 15.65 11.81
N SER A 144 7.04 16.30 11.16
CA SER A 144 7.16 17.76 11.09
C SER A 144 6.51 18.40 9.85
N ASP A 145 5.64 17.69 9.12
CA ASP A 145 4.96 18.14 7.90
C ASP A 145 5.87 18.57 6.72
N LYS A 146 7.14 18.24 6.75
CA LYS A 146 8.10 18.63 5.71
C LYS A 146 8.05 17.79 4.43
N LEU A 147 7.23 16.73 4.39
CA LEU A 147 7.05 15.84 3.24
C LEU A 147 5.60 15.89 2.70
N GLN A 148 5.17 17.06 2.23
CA GLN A 148 3.78 17.31 1.80
C GLN A 148 3.18 16.28 0.83
N LYS A 149 3.95 15.81 -0.18
CA LYS A 149 3.44 14.80 -1.13
C LYS A 149 3.17 13.46 -0.45
N THR A 150 4.04 13.04 0.44
CA THR A 150 3.91 11.78 1.19
C THR A 150 2.71 11.84 2.14
N TRP A 151 2.43 12.99 2.75
CA TRP A 151 1.26 13.20 3.61
C TRP A 151 -0.06 13.03 2.87
N ILE A 152 -0.18 13.56 1.65
CA ILE A 152 -1.39 13.41 0.83
C ILE A 152 -1.66 11.95 0.52
N MET A 153 -0.63 11.18 0.19
CA MET A 153 -0.74 9.74 -0.08
C MET A 153 -1.12 8.96 1.18
N TYR A 154 -0.49 9.29 2.29
CA TYR A 154 -0.75 8.73 3.61
C TYR A 154 -2.20 8.96 4.04
N LEU A 155 -2.71 10.20 3.92
CA LEU A 155 -4.11 10.55 4.21
C LEU A 155 -5.09 9.78 3.33
N LYS A 156 -4.79 9.58 2.04
CA LYS A 156 -5.62 8.77 1.14
C LYS A 156 -5.72 7.31 1.63
N THR A 157 -4.62 6.72 2.06
CA THR A 157 -4.61 5.35 2.60
C THR A 157 -5.38 5.27 3.93
N LEU A 158 -5.25 6.28 4.77
CA LEU A 158 -5.90 6.34 6.08
C LEU A 158 -7.42 6.50 5.98
N LEU A 159 -7.89 7.37 5.09
CA LEU A 159 -9.32 7.61 4.88
C LEU A 159 -10.05 6.36 4.41
N LEU A 160 -9.42 5.51 3.59
CA LEU A 160 -10.01 4.25 3.15
C LEU A 160 -10.10 3.17 4.23
N ARG A 161 -9.32 3.28 5.28
CA ARG A 161 -9.40 2.37 6.44
C ARG A 161 -10.55 2.73 7.39
N CYS A 162 -11.06 3.96 7.30
CA CYS A 162 -12.15 4.46 8.15
C CYS A 162 -13.55 4.31 7.49
N LEU A 163 -13.64 3.84 6.26
CA LEU A 163 -14.85 3.51 5.53
C LEU A 163 -15.09 2.00 5.51
#